data_bcb95f6c3a8058e4e2d69e2a90306337
#
_entry.id   bcb95f6c3a8058e4e2d69e2a90306337
#
_cell.length_a   1.000
_cell.length_b   1.000
_cell.length_c   1.000
_cell.angle_alpha   90.00
_cell.angle_beta   90.00
_cell.angle_gamma   90.00
#
_symmetry.space_group_name_H-M   'P 1'
#
loop_
_entity.id
_entity.type
_entity.pdbx_description
1 polymer ?
#
loop_
_entity_poly.entity_id
_entity_poly.type
_entity_poly.pdbx_seq_one_letter_code
_entity_poly.pdbx_strand_id
1 'polypeptide(L)'
;MNGGSTAFTFDNSFTQFLAGVASFQLSYGSDDHHVEQMSIQLTTNWPGGAQVNVGANVVLQDASGHNIDLSSSYVTVTVIAWAGGSSNQIVLSSPVTVGNGQQSNGITLPNGNNILQSVLDGFFLSYGTTDHHVNLVEASVSASQSSNVGYIAVTAGMNDASGNQAVNPTATGSLIATSMSAPGFVIVPYQAQSSSNEPVIQMGTPISAAVSFLTGFQVQYPDSDDHHVKAIGAGNNRTWVDPSSSSYAQTNGVWAWMYDDSGNNQDNSNSYASIVVIGIQA
;
A
#
# COMPACT_ATOMS: atom_id res chain seq x y z
N MET A 1 4.80 -1.76 -14.24
CA MET A 1 5.28 -0.78 -15.23
C MET A 1 6.55 -0.17 -14.67
N ASN A 2 7.70 -0.44 -15.25
CA ASN A 2 8.93 0.24 -14.85
C ASN A 2 9.10 1.45 -15.78
N GLY A 3 8.93 2.67 -15.27
CA GLY A 3 9.01 3.92 -16.06
C GLY A 3 7.81 4.22 -16.96
N GLY A 4 6.77 3.39 -16.99
CA GLY A 4 5.51 3.67 -17.68
C GLY A 4 4.50 4.37 -16.77
N SER A 5 3.51 5.08 -17.36
CA SER A 5 2.40 5.66 -16.63
C SER A 5 1.06 5.26 -17.23
N THR A 6 0.05 5.16 -16.38
CA THR A 6 -1.35 4.93 -16.78
C THR A 6 -2.17 6.19 -16.49
N ALA A 7 -3.00 6.59 -17.45
CA ALA A 7 -3.93 7.68 -17.30
C ALA A 7 -5.23 7.18 -16.65
N PHE A 8 -5.63 7.82 -15.56
CA PHE A 8 -6.93 7.65 -14.90
C PHE A 8 -7.79 8.85 -15.26
N THR A 9 -8.93 8.60 -15.89
CA THR A 9 -9.87 9.64 -16.32
C THR A 9 -11.17 9.51 -15.55
N PHE A 10 -11.65 10.62 -15.04
CA PHE A 10 -12.90 10.75 -14.27
C PHE A 10 -13.93 11.52 -15.09
N ASP A 11 -15.21 11.36 -14.77
CA ASP A 11 -16.30 12.04 -15.49
C ASP A 11 -16.29 13.56 -15.29
N ASN A 12 -15.74 14.02 -14.18
CA ASN A 12 -15.68 15.44 -13.82
C ASN A 12 -14.27 15.88 -13.42
N SER A 13 -13.97 17.15 -13.59
CA SER A 13 -12.78 17.77 -13.01
C SER A 13 -12.84 17.67 -11.49
N PHE A 14 -11.69 17.47 -10.86
CA PHE A 14 -11.55 17.32 -9.41
C PHE A 14 -10.56 18.34 -8.84
N THR A 15 -10.60 18.52 -7.53
CA THR A 15 -9.77 19.48 -6.80
C THR A 15 -8.70 18.79 -5.95
N GLN A 16 -8.89 17.52 -5.63
CA GLN A 16 -7.97 16.69 -4.88
C GLN A 16 -8.02 15.26 -5.43
N PHE A 17 -6.92 14.56 -5.35
CA PHE A 17 -6.85 13.12 -5.62
C PHE A 17 -5.85 12.45 -4.68
N LEU A 18 -5.96 11.13 -4.57
CA LEU A 18 -5.01 10.27 -3.89
C LEU A 18 -4.82 9.04 -4.77
N ALA A 19 -3.56 8.66 -4.98
CA ALA A 19 -3.17 7.42 -5.63
C ALA A 19 -2.36 6.60 -4.64
N GLY A 20 -2.63 5.30 -4.55
CA GLY A 20 -1.90 4.42 -3.65
C GLY A 20 -1.82 2.99 -4.18
N VAL A 21 -0.95 2.20 -3.61
CA VAL A 21 -0.78 0.79 -3.93
C VAL A 21 -2.01 0.01 -3.43
N ALA A 22 -2.62 -0.77 -4.31
CA ALA A 22 -3.66 -1.75 -3.92
C ALA A 22 -3.05 -3.14 -3.73
N SER A 23 -2.15 -3.53 -4.63
CA SER A 23 -1.39 -4.77 -4.54
C SER A 23 -0.11 -4.69 -5.36
N PHE A 24 0.84 -5.58 -5.06
CA PHE A 24 2.05 -5.72 -5.85
C PHE A 24 2.58 -7.15 -5.83
N GLN A 25 3.37 -7.46 -6.82
CA GLN A 25 4.27 -8.61 -6.89
C GLN A 25 5.60 -8.15 -7.47
N LEU A 26 6.69 -8.44 -6.78
CA LEU A 26 8.05 -8.28 -7.26
C LEU A 26 8.68 -9.67 -7.38
N SER A 27 9.32 -9.98 -8.50
CA SER A 27 9.87 -11.30 -8.77
C SER A 27 11.16 -11.21 -9.57
N TYR A 28 12.10 -12.10 -9.29
CA TYR A 28 13.28 -12.33 -10.13
C TYR A 28 12.99 -13.23 -11.35
N GLY A 29 11.80 -13.83 -11.43
CA GLY A 29 11.39 -14.69 -12.53
C GLY A 29 11.57 -16.18 -12.24
N SER A 30 12.51 -16.84 -12.92
CA SER A 30 12.72 -18.30 -12.82
C SER A 30 13.48 -18.71 -11.57
N ASP A 31 14.44 -17.89 -11.12
CA ASP A 31 15.42 -18.25 -10.09
C ASP A 31 15.26 -17.35 -8.85
N ASP A 32 15.70 -17.82 -7.69
CA ASP A 32 15.78 -17.04 -6.48
C ASP A 32 17.17 -16.40 -6.28
N HIS A 33 17.21 -15.26 -5.61
CA HIS A 33 18.44 -14.51 -5.36
C HIS A 33 18.48 -13.91 -3.96
N HIS A 34 19.68 -13.51 -3.52
CA HIS A 34 19.82 -12.53 -2.44
C HIS A 34 19.12 -11.23 -2.80
N VAL A 35 18.91 -10.40 -1.81
CA VAL A 35 18.34 -9.05 -2.01
C VAL A 35 19.34 -8.00 -1.54
N GLU A 36 19.70 -7.06 -2.42
CA GLU A 36 20.38 -5.82 -2.07
C GLU A 36 19.34 -4.72 -1.82
N GLN A 37 18.37 -4.60 -2.73
CA GLN A 37 17.35 -3.56 -2.66
C GLN A 37 15.99 -4.07 -3.15
N MET A 38 14.95 -3.62 -2.44
CA MET A 38 13.55 -3.78 -2.81
C MET A 38 12.83 -2.45 -2.64
N SER A 39 12.12 -1.99 -3.68
CA SER A 39 11.36 -0.74 -3.58
C SER A 39 10.20 -0.65 -4.55
N ILE A 40 9.19 0.10 -4.15
CA ILE A 40 8.10 0.60 -4.98
C ILE A 40 7.99 2.10 -4.73
N GLN A 41 7.94 2.89 -5.79
CA GLN A 41 7.71 4.33 -5.71
C GLN A 41 6.68 4.74 -6.76
N LEU A 42 5.52 5.19 -6.31
CA LEU A 42 4.54 5.79 -7.20
C LEU A 42 4.97 7.20 -7.58
N THR A 43 4.68 7.55 -8.82
CA THR A 43 4.84 8.92 -9.34
C THR A 43 3.50 9.38 -9.89
N THR A 44 3.13 10.62 -9.59
CA THR A 44 1.87 11.18 -10.05
C THR A 44 2.11 12.47 -10.83
N ASN A 45 1.36 12.66 -11.91
CA ASN A 45 1.33 13.90 -12.67
C ASN A 45 -0.13 14.28 -12.95
N TRP A 46 -0.56 15.39 -12.37
CA TRP A 46 -1.89 15.94 -12.59
C TRP A 46 -1.80 17.25 -13.39
N PRO A 47 -2.09 17.20 -14.68
CA PRO A 47 -2.07 18.40 -15.52
C PRO A 47 -3.26 19.35 -15.25
N GLY A 48 -4.15 18.96 -14.34
CA GLY A 48 -5.44 19.63 -14.09
C GLY A 48 -6.61 18.93 -14.79
N GLY A 49 -7.82 19.36 -14.45
CA GLY A 49 -9.06 18.80 -15.05
C GLY A 49 -9.43 17.43 -14.48
N ALA A 50 -9.86 16.53 -15.35
CA ALA A 50 -10.45 15.23 -14.99
C ALA A 50 -9.48 14.06 -15.13
N GLN A 51 -8.18 14.29 -15.32
CA GLN A 51 -7.21 13.22 -15.55
C GLN A 51 -6.00 13.33 -14.62
N VAL A 52 -5.53 12.19 -14.13
CA VAL A 52 -4.24 12.05 -13.47
C VAL A 52 -3.46 10.89 -14.09
N ASN A 53 -2.17 11.07 -14.28
CA ASN A 53 -1.27 10.03 -14.74
C ASN A 53 -0.51 9.48 -13.53
N VAL A 54 -0.51 8.16 -13.37
CA VAL A 54 0.21 7.47 -12.28
C VAL A 54 1.19 6.48 -12.89
N GLY A 55 2.45 6.58 -12.48
CA GLY A 55 3.52 5.65 -12.81
C GLY A 55 4.01 4.93 -11.56
N ALA A 56 4.78 3.86 -11.76
CA ALA A 56 5.47 3.15 -10.69
C ALA A 56 6.91 2.84 -11.13
N ASN A 57 7.87 3.20 -10.28
CA ASN A 57 9.22 2.70 -10.33
C ASN A 57 9.33 1.53 -9.36
N VAL A 58 9.81 0.39 -9.83
CA VAL A 58 9.94 -0.83 -9.04
C VAL A 58 11.37 -1.36 -9.14
N VAL A 59 11.90 -1.80 -8.01
CA VAL A 59 13.22 -2.42 -7.92
C VAL A 59 13.09 -3.70 -7.08
N LEU A 60 13.74 -4.74 -7.55
CA LEU A 60 14.15 -5.91 -6.82
C LEU A 60 15.48 -6.31 -7.45
N GLN A 61 16.57 -6.23 -6.70
CA GLN A 61 17.91 -6.46 -7.22
C GLN A 61 18.83 -7.08 -6.18
N ASP A 62 19.84 -7.81 -6.65
CA ASP A 62 20.99 -8.26 -5.86
C ASP A 62 22.26 -7.46 -6.22
N ALA A 63 23.34 -7.66 -5.47
CA ALA A 63 24.62 -7.02 -5.73
C ALA A 63 25.40 -7.65 -6.91
N SER A 64 24.96 -8.81 -7.41
CA SER A 64 25.56 -9.51 -8.54
C SER A 64 25.04 -9.05 -9.89
N GLY A 65 24.00 -8.19 -9.90
CA GLY A 65 23.42 -7.61 -11.11
C GLY A 65 22.15 -8.29 -11.60
N HIS A 66 21.57 -9.26 -10.84
CA HIS A 66 20.24 -9.76 -11.14
C HIS A 66 19.21 -8.71 -10.75
N ASN A 67 18.23 -8.54 -11.59
CA ASN A 67 17.21 -7.51 -11.45
C ASN A 67 15.82 -8.12 -11.58
N ILE A 68 14.84 -7.35 -11.13
CA ILE A 68 13.42 -7.68 -11.24
C ILE A 68 13.05 -8.16 -12.67
N ASP A 69 12.34 -9.26 -12.76
CA ASP A 69 11.66 -9.66 -13.98
C ASP A 69 10.31 -8.94 -14.12
N LEU A 70 10.27 -8.00 -15.06
CA LEU A 70 9.06 -7.21 -15.30
C LEU A 70 7.91 -8.00 -15.92
N SER A 71 8.18 -9.18 -16.49
CA SER A 71 7.13 -10.03 -17.08
C SER A 71 6.34 -10.79 -16.00
N SER A 72 6.96 -11.02 -14.85
CA SER A 72 6.35 -11.69 -13.68
C SER A 72 6.09 -10.75 -12.50
N SER A 73 6.27 -9.44 -12.69
CA SER A 73 6.08 -8.42 -11.65
C SER A 73 5.01 -7.42 -12.02
N TYR A 74 4.29 -6.90 -11.03
CA TYR A 74 3.29 -5.86 -11.23
C TYR A 74 3.07 -4.99 -9.99
N VAL A 75 2.53 -3.81 -10.21
CA VAL A 75 1.92 -2.96 -9.16
C VAL A 75 0.53 -2.57 -9.62
N THR A 76 -0.46 -2.86 -8.81
CA THR A 76 -1.84 -2.40 -9.00
C THR A 76 -2.04 -1.12 -8.20
N VAL A 77 -2.53 -0.08 -8.86
CA VAL A 77 -2.76 1.23 -8.26
C VAL A 77 -4.24 1.52 -8.22
N THR A 78 -4.71 2.01 -7.10
CA THR A 78 -6.03 2.61 -6.94
C THR A 78 -5.91 4.12 -6.92
N VAL A 79 -6.85 4.81 -7.55
CA VAL A 79 -6.94 6.28 -7.55
C VAL A 79 -8.35 6.69 -7.15
N ILE A 80 -8.45 7.59 -6.19
CA ILE A 80 -9.69 8.28 -5.85
C ILE A 80 -9.53 9.78 -6.09
N ALA A 81 -10.62 10.45 -6.44
CA ALA A 81 -10.63 11.87 -6.69
C ALA A 81 -11.85 12.53 -6.03
N TRP A 82 -11.69 13.78 -5.60
CA TRP A 82 -12.76 14.57 -5.01
C TRP A 82 -13.05 15.80 -5.88
N ALA A 83 -14.26 15.85 -6.44
CA ALA A 83 -14.74 16.94 -7.29
C ALA A 83 -15.53 18.01 -6.50
N GLY A 84 -15.74 17.82 -5.20
CA GLY A 84 -16.50 18.75 -4.36
C GLY A 84 -15.75 20.04 -4.04
N GLY A 85 -16.53 21.12 -3.86
CA GLY A 85 -16.01 22.49 -3.80
C GLY A 85 -15.38 22.96 -2.49
N SER A 86 -15.37 22.18 -1.40
CA SER A 86 -14.71 22.63 -0.16
C SER A 86 -13.78 21.59 0.42
N SER A 87 -12.51 21.95 0.57
CA SER A 87 -11.48 21.18 1.28
C SER A 87 -11.78 21.01 2.79
N ASN A 88 -12.85 21.62 3.29
CA ASN A 88 -13.20 21.59 4.71
C ASN A 88 -13.89 20.29 5.14
N GLN A 89 -14.20 19.38 4.24
CA GLN A 89 -14.87 18.12 4.55
C GLN A 89 -14.03 16.89 4.26
N ILE A 90 -13.16 16.96 3.27
CA ILE A 90 -12.31 15.86 2.81
C ILE A 90 -10.90 16.39 2.57
N VAL A 91 -9.90 15.62 3.01
CA VAL A 91 -8.49 15.82 2.66
C VAL A 91 -7.98 14.53 2.04
N LEU A 92 -7.46 14.64 0.83
CA LEU A 92 -6.65 13.66 0.14
C LEU A 92 -5.24 14.27 0.07
N SER A 93 -4.33 13.88 0.97
CA SER A 93 -3.03 14.53 1.07
C SER A 93 -2.08 14.10 -0.05
N SER A 94 -1.08 14.94 -0.31
CA SER A 94 0.07 14.53 -1.10
C SER A 94 0.88 13.46 -0.37
N PRO A 95 1.60 12.58 -1.11
CA PRO A 95 2.51 11.60 -0.54
C PRO A 95 3.63 12.24 0.30
N VAL A 96 3.97 11.59 1.42
CA VAL A 96 5.08 11.99 2.29
C VAL A 96 5.94 10.77 2.59
N THR A 97 7.24 10.86 2.34
CA THR A 97 8.22 9.83 2.67
C THR A 97 8.73 10.04 4.09
N VAL A 98 8.71 8.98 4.89
CA VAL A 98 9.07 8.98 6.31
C VAL A 98 9.99 7.80 6.60
N GLY A 99 10.99 8.00 7.45
CA GLY A 99 11.90 6.95 7.92
C GLY A 99 11.24 5.98 8.89
N ASN A 100 11.79 4.78 8.98
CA ASN A 100 11.33 3.78 9.95
C ASN A 100 11.30 4.32 11.38
N GLY A 101 10.22 4.06 12.12
CA GLY A 101 10.02 4.53 13.50
C GLY A 101 9.79 6.04 13.64
N GLN A 102 9.66 6.76 12.53
CA GLN A 102 9.45 8.21 12.52
C GLN A 102 8.01 8.57 12.15
N GLN A 103 7.70 9.86 12.31
CA GLN A 103 6.41 10.45 11.97
C GLN A 103 6.60 11.65 11.04
N SER A 104 5.67 11.86 10.13
CA SER A 104 5.67 13.00 9.19
C SER A 104 5.49 14.34 9.88
N ASN A 105 5.75 15.41 9.16
CA ASN A 105 5.22 16.74 9.49
C ASN A 105 3.69 16.71 9.48
N GLY A 106 3.10 17.65 10.21
CA GLY A 106 1.65 17.75 10.36
C GLY A 106 0.94 18.10 9.04
N ILE A 107 -0.16 17.40 8.77
CA ILE A 107 -1.05 17.61 7.64
C ILE A 107 -2.34 18.22 8.17
N THR A 108 -2.75 19.38 7.66
CA THR A 108 -4.00 20.03 8.09
C THR A 108 -5.20 19.19 7.70
N LEU A 109 -6.05 18.88 8.69
CA LEU A 109 -7.28 18.10 8.52
C LEU A 109 -8.51 19.00 8.43
N PRO A 110 -9.67 18.45 7.99
CA PRO A 110 -10.94 19.15 8.10
C PRO A 110 -11.26 19.54 9.55
N ASN A 111 -12.04 20.60 9.72
CA ASN A 111 -12.49 20.99 11.06
C ASN A 111 -13.49 19.97 11.64
N GLY A 112 -13.35 19.68 12.93
CA GLY A 112 -14.21 18.77 13.68
C GLY A 112 -13.63 17.37 13.88
N ASN A 113 -14.47 16.41 14.22
CA ASN A 113 -14.07 15.02 14.35
C ASN A 113 -13.87 14.40 12.97
N ASN A 114 -12.72 13.79 12.75
CA ASN A 114 -12.38 13.18 11.47
C ASN A 114 -12.32 11.65 11.57
N ILE A 115 -12.73 10.98 10.49
CA ILE A 115 -12.34 9.61 10.19
C ILE A 115 -11.06 9.73 9.37
N LEU A 116 -10.00 9.07 9.82
CA LEU A 116 -8.65 9.23 9.28
C LEU A 116 -8.03 7.86 9.02
N GLN A 117 -7.45 7.68 7.85
CA GLN A 117 -6.64 6.52 7.48
C GLN A 117 -5.44 6.95 6.63
N SER A 118 -4.42 6.10 6.63
CA SER A 118 -3.26 6.23 5.74
C SER A 118 -3.37 5.25 4.58
N VAL A 119 -2.66 5.55 3.52
CA VAL A 119 -2.52 4.74 2.31
C VAL A 119 -1.05 4.60 1.99
N LEU A 120 -0.59 3.40 1.66
CA LEU A 120 0.79 3.14 1.24
C LEU A 120 0.96 3.52 -0.24
N ASP A 121 1.88 4.46 -0.50
CA ASP A 121 2.22 4.91 -1.86
C ASP A 121 3.53 4.29 -2.35
N GLY A 122 4.31 3.71 -1.43
CA GLY A 122 5.56 3.03 -1.76
C GLY A 122 6.45 2.79 -0.55
N PHE A 123 7.57 2.13 -0.80
CA PHE A 123 8.59 1.86 0.22
C PHE A 123 9.98 1.73 -0.42
N PHE A 124 11.01 1.89 0.38
CA PHE A 124 12.41 1.67 0.02
C PHE A 124 13.12 0.91 1.13
N LEU A 125 13.61 -0.28 0.80
CA LEU A 125 14.35 -1.18 1.68
C LEU A 125 15.65 -1.57 0.99
N SER A 126 16.80 -1.38 1.64
CA SER A 126 18.09 -1.73 1.05
C SER A 126 19.09 -2.08 2.13
N TYR A 127 19.88 -3.12 1.91
CA TYR A 127 21.04 -3.44 2.75
C TYR A 127 22.28 -2.56 2.45
N GLY A 128 22.15 -1.59 1.55
CA GLY A 128 23.24 -0.69 1.14
C GLY A 128 23.89 -1.15 -0.16
N THR A 129 25.13 -1.62 -0.09
CA THR A 129 25.91 -2.07 -1.27
C THR A 129 26.19 -3.57 -1.26
N THR A 130 25.62 -4.29 -0.32
CA THR A 130 25.77 -5.76 -0.17
C THR A 130 24.39 -6.39 -0.26
N ASP A 131 24.34 -7.60 -0.76
CA ASP A 131 23.12 -8.40 -0.75
C ASP A 131 23.15 -9.43 0.40
N HIS A 132 21.98 -9.78 0.87
CA HIS A 132 21.76 -10.75 1.93
C HIS A 132 20.59 -11.66 1.62
N HIS A 133 20.54 -12.80 2.30
CA HIS A 133 19.29 -13.53 2.46
C HIS A 133 18.26 -12.64 3.16
N VAL A 134 17.02 -13.07 3.15
CA VAL A 134 15.92 -12.35 3.81
C VAL A 134 15.21 -13.31 4.76
N ASN A 135 14.89 -12.85 5.96
CA ASN A 135 13.97 -13.51 6.88
C ASN A 135 12.66 -12.77 6.97
N LEU A 136 12.69 -11.42 7.08
CA LEU A 136 11.49 -10.58 7.23
C LEU A 136 11.56 -9.37 6.30
N VAL A 137 10.41 -9.04 5.71
CA VAL A 137 10.15 -7.79 4.97
C VAL A 137 8.87 -7.18 5.48
N GLU A 138 8.92 -5.89 5.83
CA GLU A 138 7.74 -5.13 6.24
C GLU A 138 7.76 -3.70 5.73
N ALA A 139 6.60 -3.18 5.39
CA ALA A 139 6.38 -1.75 5.16
C ALA A 139 4.93 -1.40 5.49
N SER A 140 4.74 -0.43 6.36
CA SER A 140 3.41 0.04 6.72
C SER A 140 3.37 1.52 7.05
N VAL A 141 2.22 2.11 6.83
CA VAL A 141 1.90 3.48 7.19
C VAL A 141 0.68 3.47 8.09
N SER A 142 0.72 4.25 9.16
CA SER A 142 -0.41 4.41 10.08
C SER A 142 -0.72 5.87 10.29
N ALA A 143 -2.01 6.18 10.45
CA ALA A 143 -2.49 7.53 10.65
C ALA A 143 -2.78 7.82 12.11
N SER A 144 -2.41 9.01 12.57
CA SER A 144 -2.79 9.53 13.88
C SER A 144 -3.22 10.99 13.78
N GLN A 145 -3.95 11.49 14.78
CA GLN A 145 -4.47 12.85 14.81
C GLN A 145 -4.21 13.50 16.16
N SER A 146 -3.82 14.78 16.11
CA SER A 146 -3.81 15.67 17.28
C SER A 146 -4.50 16.97 16.89
N SER A 147 -5.64 17.26 17.51
CA SER A 147 -6.51 18.38 17.10
C SER A 147 -6.87 18.28 15.61
N ASN A 148 -6.66 19.33 14.84
CA ASN A 148 -6.91 19.39 13.39
C ASN A 148 -5.65 19.08 12.56
N VAL A 149 -4.72 18.30 13.11
CA VAL A 149 -3.48 17.92 12.43
C VAL A 149 -3.37 16.41 12.38
N GLY A 150 -3.23 15.86 11.20
CA GLY A 150 -2.97 14.45 10.95
C GLY A 150 -1.48 14.19 10.75
N TYR A 151 -1.07 12.98 11.05
CA TYR A 151 0.31 12.52 10.91
C TYR A 151 0.34 11.12 10.32
N ILE A 152 1.42 10.81 9.61
CA ILE A 152 1.73 9.48 9.10
C ILE A 152 2.94 8.95 9.88
N ALA A 153 2.79 7.84 10.56
CA ALA A 153 3.90 7.10 11.15
C ALA A 153 4.23 5.88 10.28
N VAL A 154 5.51 5.52 10.23
CA VAL A 154 6.05 4.48 9.37
C VAL A 154 6.71 3.37 10.17
N THR A 155 6.42 2.13 9.81
CA THR A 155 7.23 0.96 10.07
C THR A 155 7.73 0.43 8.74
N ALA A 156 9.05 0.26 8.59
CA ALA A 156 9.66 -0.26 7.38
C ALA A 156 10.93 -1.00 7.74
N GLY A 157 11.12 -2.20 7.21
CA GLY A 157 12.27 -3.03 7.53
C GLY A 157 12.44 -4.19 6.57
N MET A 158 13.67 -4.64 6.48
CA MET A 158 14.09 -5.88 5.86
C MET A 158 15.27 -6.39 6.67
N ASN A 159 15.22 -7.63 7.08
CA ASN A 159 16.32 -8.23 7.84
C ASN A 159 16.55 -9.68 7.43
N ASP A 160 17.76 -10.15 7.69
CA ASP A 160 18.13 -11.56 7.68
C ASP A 160 18.12 -12.13 9.11
N ALA A 161 18.30 -13.44 9.26
CA ALA A 161 18.43 -14.09 10.57
C ALA A 161 19.82 -13.91 11.19
N SER A 162 20.81 -13.45 10.43
CA SER A 162 22.17 -13.21 10.87
C SER A 162 22.37 -11.85 11.55
N GLY A 163 21.33 -10.99 11.54
CA GLY A 163 21.31 -9.68 12.20
C GLY A 163 21.59 -8.50 11.28
N ASN A 164 21.73 -8.73 9.96
CA ASN A 164 21.77 -7.61 9.01
C ASN A 164 20.39 -7.02 8.84
N GLN A 165 20.33 -5.69 8.73
CA GLN A 165 19.09 -4.94 8.60
C GLN A 165 19.18 -3.91 7.48
N ALA A 166 18.04 -3.56 6.90
CA ALA A 166 17.97 -2.49 5.93
C ALA A 166 18.52 -1.17 6.49
N VAL A 167 19.28 -0.47 5.66
CA VAL A 167 19.90 0.82 5.99
C VAL A 167 18.95 1.95 5.64
N ASN A 168 18.57 2.75 6.65
CA ASN A 168 17.65 3.89 6.48
C ASN A 168 16.35 3.54 5.71
N PRO A 169 15.62 2.48 6.10
CA PRO A 169 14.41 2.10 5.41
C PRO A 169 13.33 3.18 5.55
N THR A 170 12.55 3.36 4.49
CA THR A 170 11.48 4.35 4.44
C THR A 170 10.20 3.75 3.87
N ALA A 171 9.06 4.35 4.22
CA ALA A 171 7.84 4.19 3.43
C ALA A 171 7.26 5.57 3.06
N THR A 172 6.54 5.60 1.98
CA THR A 172 5.81 6.78 1.51
C THR A 172 4.32 6.52 1.66
N GLY A 173 3.63 7.49 2.23
CA GLY A 173 2.18 7.38 2.41
C GLY A 173 1.45 8.68 2.27
N SER A 174 0.15 8.56 2.06
CA SER A 174 -0.81 9.67 2.00
C SER A 174 -1.89 9.50 3.07
N LEU A 175 -2.55 10.59 3.45
CA LEU A 175 -3.73 10.58 4.33
C LEU A 175 -5.01 10.75 3.52
N ILE A 176 -6.01 9.96 3.90
CA ILE A 176 -7.40 10.23 3.61
C ILE A 176 -8.11 10.57 4.90
N ALA A 177 -8.75 11.73 4.96
CA ALA A 177 -9.52 12.18 6.10
C ALA A 177 -10.87 12.74 5.65
N THR A 178 -11.93 12.37 6.36
CA THR A 178 -13.26 12.92 6.16
C THR A 178 -13.80 13.44 7.48
N SER A 179 -14.46 14.59 7.48
CA SER A 179 -15.28 15.01 8.60
C SER A 179 -16.40 13.98 8.82
N MET A 180 -16.70 13.61 10.06
CA MET A 180 -17.80 12.67 10.37
C MET A 180 -19.18 13.12 9.85
N SER A 181 -19.35 14.39 9.53
CA SER A 181 -20.55 14.95 8.93
C SER A 181 -20.49 15.05 7.41
N ALA A 182 -19.37 14.67 6.77
CA ALA A 182 -19.25 14.78 5.34
C ALA A 182 -19.97 13.62 4.62
N PRO A 183 -20.90 13.88 3.74
CA PRO A 183 -21.40 12.85 2.84
C PRO A 183 -20.32 12.48 1.82
N GLY A 184 -20.32 11.24 1.35
CA GLY A 184 -19.57 10.79 0.18
C GLY A 184 -18.66 9.61 0.40
N PHE A 185 -17.85 9.56 1.46
CA PHE A 185 -16.94 8.44 1.71
C PHE A 185 -17.23 7.73 3.04
N VAL A 186 -17.15 6.40 2.99
CA VAL A 186 -17.04 5.53 4.16
C VAL A 186 -15.66 4.89 4.13
N ILE A 187 -14.96 4.91 5.24
CA ILE A 187 -13.58 4.47 5.35
C ILE A 187 -13.49 3.37 6.41
N VAL A 188 -13.12 2.16 6.03
CA VAL A 188 -13.03 1.00 6.93
C VAL A 188 -11.67 0.32 6.78
N PRO A 189 -10.84 0.29 7.84
CA PRO A 189 -9.61 -0.50 7.84
C PRO A 189 -9.91 -2.00 7.96
N TYR A 190 -9.09 -2.82 7.33
CA TYR A 190 -9.16 -4.27 7.43
C TYR A 190 -7.75 -4.87 7.37
N GLN A 191 -7.48 -5.83 8.24
CA GLN A 191 -6.23 -6.60 8.24
C GLN A 191 -6.55 -8.10 8.13
N ALA A 192 -5.79 -8.80 7.30
CA ALA A 192 -5.86 -10.24 7.18
C ALA A 192 -4.48 -10.87 7.27
N GLN A 193 -4.39 -12.01 7.93
CA GLN A 193 -3.23 -12.91 7.81
C GLN A 193 -3.15 -13.48 6.38
N SER A 194 -1.95 -13.89 5.99
CA SER A 194 -1.65 -14.31 4.64
C SER A 194 -2.57 -15.40 4.16
N SER A 195 -3.37 -15.36 3.26
CA SER A 195 -4.35 -16.37 2.78
C SER A 195 -5.79 -16.20 3.25
N SER A 196 -6.24 -14.98 3.53
CA SER A 196 -7.64 -14.83 3.85
C SER A 196 -8.55 -15.14 2.66
N ASN A 197 -9.64 -15.84 2.93
CA ASN A 197 -10.78 -15.95 2.04
C ASN A 197 -11.29 -14.56 1.66
N GLU A 198 -12.18 -14.48 0.68
CA GLU A 198 -12.83 -13.25 0.24
C GLU A 198 -13.60 -12.60 1.41
N PRO A 199 -13.03 -11.61 2.13
CA PRO A 199 -13.70 -11.02 3.27
C PRO A 199 -14.84 -10.11 2.81
N VAL A 200 -15.91 -10.14 3.60
CA VAL A 200 -17.04 -9.22 3.50
C VAL A 200 -16.88 -8.14 4.56
N ILE A 201 -16.76 -6.90 4.13
CA ILE A 201 -16.45 -5.77 4.99
C ILE A 201 -17.70 -4.91 5.17
N GLN A 202 -18.13 -4.74 6.43
CA GLN A 202 -19.31 -3.93 6.74
C GLN A 202 -18.97 -2.45 6.61
N MET A 203 -19.68 -1.75 5.74
CA MET A 203 -19.52 -0.32 5.51
C MET A 203 -20.45 0.54 6.38
N GLY A 204 -21.47 -0.06 6.97
CA GLY A 204 -22.40 0.61 7.90
C GLY A 204 -23.45 1.52 7.24
N THR A 205 -23.34 1.79 5.94
CA THR A 205 -24.26 2.58 5.14
C THR A 205 -24.26 2.08 3.72
N PRO A 206 -25.31 2.31 2.92
CA PRO A 206 -25.32 1.96 1.49
C PRO A 206 -24.21 2.68 0.72
N ILE A 207 -23.51 1.93 -0.11
CA ILE A 207 -22.45 2.40 -1.01
C ILE A 207 -22.77 2.03 -2.45
N SER A 208 -22.35 2.87 -3.38
CA SER A 208 -22.51 2.67 -4.83
C SER A 208 -21.25 2.13 -5.49
N ALA A 209 -20.10 2.35 -4.87
CA ALA A 209 -18.80 1.82 -5.33
C ALA A 209 -17.90 1.55 -4.12
N ALA A 210 -16.94 0.64 -4.29
CA ALA A 210 -15.91 0.36 -3.31
C ALA A 210 -14.56 0.15 -3.98
N VAL A 211 -13.52 0.68 -3.35
CA VAL A 211 -12.12 0.50 -3.73
C VAL A 211 -11.28 0.25 -2.47
N SER A 212 -10.06 -0.24 -2.64
CA SER A 212 -9.15 -0.43 -1.52
C SER A 212 -7.74 0.01 -1.85
N PHE A 213 -7.00 0.30 -0.78
CA PHE A 213 -5.58 0.61 -0.79
C PHE A 213 -4.87 -0.27 0.24
N LEU A 214 -3.65 -0.65 -0.06
CA LEU A 214 -2.73 -1.22 0.92
C LEU A 214 -2.33 -0.13 1.94
N THR A 215 -2.34 -0.46 3.22
CA THR A 215 -1.81 0.40 4.29
C THR A 215 -0.51 -0.17 4.84
N GLY A 216 -0.25 -1.45 4.63
CA GLY A 216 0.97 -2.09 5.02
C GLY A 216 0.92 -3.60 4.84
N PHE A 217 2.10 -4.20 4.94
CA PHE A 217 2.28 -5.65 4.91
C PHE A 217 3.49 -6.05 5.76
N GLN A 218 3.48 -7.29 6.18
CA GLN A 218 4.62 -8.01 6.72
C GLN A 218 4.64 -9.41 6.12
N VAL A 219 5.80 -9.88 5.70
CA VAL A 219 6.04 -11.27 5.32
C VAL A 219 7.31 -11.75 5.98
N GLN A 220 7.26 -12.95 6.52
CA GLN A 220 8.35 -13.57 7.26
C GLN A 220 8.42 -15.06 6.93
N TYR A 221 9.62 -15.59 6.79
CA TYR A 221 9.82 -17.06 6.75
C TYR A 221 9.59 -17.70 8.12
N PRO A 222 9.15 -18.96 8.18
CA PRO A 222 8.68 -19.59 9.43
C PRO A 222 9.80 -19.93 10.43
N ASP A 223 11.01 -20.06 9.95
CA ASP A 223 12.17 -20.45 10.73
C ASP A 223 13.05 -19.23 11.07
N SER A 224 14.10 -19.48 11.81
CA SER A 224 15.12 -18.48 12.10
C SER A 224 16.22 -18.43 11.04
N ASP A 225 16.08 -19.19 9.96
CA ASP A 225 17.05 -19.28 8.90
C ASP A 225 16.78 -18.25 7.80
N ASP A 226 17.84 -17.89 7.10
CA ASP A 226 17.78 -16.95 5.99
C ASP A 226 17.47 -17.69 4.69
N HIS A 227 16.63 -17.10 3.84
CA HIS A 227 16.32 -17.63 2.53
C HIS A 227 16.57 -16.62 1.42
N HIS A 228 16.80 -17.15 0.22
CA HIS A 228 16.69 -16.35 -1.00
C HIS A 228 15.25 -15.88 -1.20
N VAL A 229 15.07 -14.91 -2.05
CA VAL A 229 13.74 -14.46 -2.49
C VAL A 229 13.62 -14.74 -3.98
N LYS A 230 12.61 -15.51 -4.38
CA LYS A 230 12.20 -15.63 -5.78
C LYS A 230 11.15 -14.60 -6.11
N ALA A 231 10.15 -14.47 -5.23
CA ALA A 231 9.14 -13.45 -5.37
C ALA A 231 8.48 -13.10 -4.02
N ILE A 232 7.98 -11.87 -3.96
CA ILE A 232 7.25 -11.30 -2.82
C ILE A 232 6.07 -10.50 -3.32
N GLY A 233 4.97 -10.52 -2.57
CA GLY A 233 3.80 -9.72 -2.90
C GLY A 233 2.85 -9.52 -1.73
N ALA A 234 2.04 -8.46 -1.81
CA ALA A 234 1.02 -8.15 -0.82
C ALA A 234 -0.11 -7.30 -1.40
N GLY A 235 -1.27 -7.34 -0.76
CA GLY A 235 -2.42 -6.49 -1.08
C GLY A 235 -3.70 -7.26 -1.35
N ASN A 236 -4.54 -6.70 -2.19
CA ASN A 236 -5.70 -7.38 -2.77
C ASN A 236 -5.86 -7.01 -4.25
N ASN A 237 -6.52 -7.89 -5.03
CA ASN A 237 -6.61 -7.66 -6.48
C ASN A 237 -7.86 -6.87 -6.89
N ARG A 238 -8.90 -6.88 -6.08
CA ARG A 238 -10.18 -6.24 -6.41
C ARG A 238 -11.04 -6.03 -5.16
N THR A 239 -11.75 -4.90 -5.13
CA THR A 239 -12.80 -4.61 -4.15
C THR A 239 -14.04 -4.12 -4.89
N TRP A 240 -15.23 -4.55 -4.45
CA TRP A 240 -16.51 -4.19 -5.06
C TRP A 240 -17.62 -4.14 -4.01
N VAL A 241 -18.75 -3.55 -4.36
CA VAL A 241 -19.97 -3.59 -3.53
C VAL A 241 -20.52 -5.00 -3.52
N ASP A 242 -20.89 -5.51 -2.37
CA ASP A 242 -21.51 -6.85 -2.24
C ASP A 242 -22.85 -6.86 -3.01
N PRO A 243 -23.03 -7.76 -3.98
CA PRO A 243 -24.28 -7.83 -4.75
C PRO A 243 -25.50 -8.21 -3.90
N SER A 244 -25.31 -8.81 -2.73
CA SER A 244 -26.38 -9.18 -1.81
C SER A 244 -26.81 -8.04 -0.90
N SER A 245 -25.93 -7.04 -0.67
CA SER A 245 -26.24 -5.89 0.20
C SER A 245 -25.31 -4.70 -0.07
N SER A 246 -25.87 -3.58 -0.46
CA SER A 246 -25.12 -2.34 -0.67
C SER A 246 -24.41 -1.77 0.55
N SER A 247 -24.69 -2.29 1.76
CA SER A 247 -23.98 -1.87 2.98
C SER A 247 -22.69 -2.67 3.25
N TYR A 248 -22.26 -3.50 2.32
CA TYR A 248 -21.04 -4.29 2.43
C TYR A 248 -20.18 -4.13 1.18
N ALA A 249 -18.87 -4.18 1.38
CA ALA A 249 -17.87 -4.37 0.35
C ALA A 249 -17.28 -5.78 0.43
N GLN A 250 -16.95 -6.38 -0.70
CA GLN A 250 -16.19 -7.62 -0.80
C GLN A 250 -14.84 -7.36 -1.41
N THR A 251 -13.84 -8.17 -1.03
CA THR A 251 -12.53 -8.18 -1.68
C THR A 251 -12.20 -9.58 -2.19
N ASN A 252 -11.40 -9.64 -3.24
CA ASN A 252 -10.89 -10.92 -3.79
C ASN A 252 -9.64 -11.38 -3.01
N GLY A 253 -9.84 -11.67 -1.71
CA GLY A 253 -8.78 -12.00 -0.78
C GLY A 253 -7.90 -10.80 -0.40
N VAL A 254 -7.35 -10.83 0.79
CA VAL A 254 -6.26 -9.96 1.23
C VAL A 254 -5.11 -10.89 1.55
N TRP A 255 -3.94 -10.64 0.98
CA TRP A 255 -2.84 -11.60 0.98
C TRP A 255 -1.48 -10.90 1.14
N ALA A 256 -0.54 -11.65 1.71
CA ALA A 256 0.87 -11.34 1.73
C ALA A 256 1.66 -12.65 1.67
N TRP A 257 2.67 -12.73 0.81
CA TRP A 257 3.44 -13.94 0.60
C TRP A 257 4.85 -13.64 0.11
N MET A 258 5.76 -14.55 0.39
CA MET A 258 7.14 -14.58 -0.08
C MET A 258 7.57 -16.05 -0.21
N TYR A 259 8.35 -16.39 -1.21
CA TYR A 259 8.89 -17.73 -1.40
C TYR A 259 10.21 -17.74 -2.16
N ASP A 260 10.94 -18.85 -2.01
CA ASP A 260 12.17 -19.19 -2.74
C ASP A 260 11.95 -20.34 -3.75
N ASP A 261 13.02 -20.79 -4.42
CA ASP A 261 12.98 -21.93 -5.32
C ASP A 261 13.03 -23.29 -4.63
N SER A 262 13.47 -23.32 -3.37
CA SER A 262 13.62 -24.54 -2.56
C SER A 262 12.31 -25.02 -1.95
N GLY A 263 11.24 -24.24 -2.10
CA GLY A 263 9.90 -24.52 -1.59
C GLY A 263 9.63 -23.92 -0.22
N ASN A 264 10.51 -23.06 0.29
CA ASN A 264 10.25 -22.30 1.50
C ASN A 264 9.25 -21.18 1.17
N ASN A 265 8.24 -21.07 2.02
CA ASN A 265 7.18 -20.07 1.90
C ASN A 265 7.06 -19.30 3.21
N GLN A 266 6.40 -18.14 3.15
CA GLN A 266 6.15 -17.31 4.33
C GLN A 266 5.44 -18.09 5.45
N ASP A 267 5.69 -17.70 6.69
CA ASP A 267 4.89 -18.10 7.85
C ASP A 267 3.55 -17.38 7.84
N ASN A 268 2.47 -18.15 7.67
CA ASN A 268 1.11 -17.61 7.63
C ASN A 268 0.66 -16.97 8.95
N SER A 269 1.27 -17.34 10.08
CA SER A 269 0.95 -16.75 11.39
C SER A 269 1.59 -15.38 11.62
N ASN A 270 2.74 -15.15 10.98
CA ASN A 270 3.53 -13.92 11.10
C ASN A 270 3.49 -13.04 9.84
N SER A 271 2.75 -13.46 8.81
CA SER A 271 2.60 -12.70 7.57
C SER A 271 1.18 -12.17 7.42
N TYR A 272 1.05 -10.91 7.05
CA TYR A 272 -0.24 -10.25 6.89
C TYR A 272 -0.18 -9.12 5.86
N ALA A 273 -1.34 -8.75 5.33
CA ALA A 273 -1.57 -7.48 4.66
C ALA A 273 -2.68 -6.70 5.36
N SER A 274 -2.51 -5.40 5.41
CA SER A 274 -3.50 -4.45 5.93
C SER A 274 -3.96 -3.55 4.80
N ILE A 275 -5.26 -3.39 4.67
CA ILE A 275 -5.88 -2.52 3.67
C ILE A 275 -6.83 -1.52 4.32
N VAL A 276 -7.11 -0.46 3.62
CA VAL A 276 -8.28 0.40 3.88
C VAL A 276 -9.25 0.29 2.72
N VAL A 277 -10.52 0.08 3.04
CA VAL A 277 -11.61 0.05 2.06
C VAL A 277 -12.35 1.38 2.12
N ILE A 278 -12.50 1.98 0.96
CA ILE A 278 -13.21 3.23 0.75
C ILE A 278 -14.50 2.92 0.00
N GLY A 279 -15.64 3.12 0.66
CA GLY A 279 -16.95 3.07 0.04
C GLY A 279 -17.40 4.46 -0.39
N ILE A 280 -17.92 4.58 -1.60
CA ILE A 280 -18.58 5.80 -2.09
C ILE A 280 -20.07 5.66 -1.78
N GLN A 281 -20.62 6.57 -1.00
CA GLN A 281 -22.05 6.54 -0.63
C GLN A 281 -22.95 6.69 -1.88
N ALA A 282 -24.09 6.00 -1.84
CA ALA A 282 -25.08 6.00 -2.91
C ALA A 282 -25.87 7.32 -2.99
#